data_b213cd86c2a746ae8cbb21c7b862b510
#
_entry.id   b213cd86c2a746ae8cbb21c7b862b510
#
_cell.length_a   1.000
_cell.length_b   1.000
_cell.length_c   1.000
_cell.angle_alpha   90.00
_cell.angle_beta   90.00
_cell.angle_gamma   90.00
#
_symmetry.space_group_name_H-M   'P 1'
#
loop_
_entity.id
_entity.type
_entity.pdbx_description
1 polymer ?
#
loop_
_entity_poly.entity_id
_entity_poly.type
_entity_poly.pdbx_seq_one_letter_code
_entity_poly.pdbx_strand_id
1 'polypeptide(L)'
;MTQSAADGFPADLCTVDVAAASVALRVDFALYPISALYGAAYVFIDRCYVLLGRPDPTHVSITLAWKKGVPPDGALRELAGEFMNELLSCAWRAKINEESRSIIEAVTAQAFAGAMGPPSLDDLEKFDFSEESFEDPLGIAMSWEDKYGKKKGAAAPKGEVPTVEEPAAAEAAPKPEAS
;
A
#
# COMPACT_ATOMS: atom_id res chain seq x y z
N MET A 1 -45.05 1.14 -9.28
CA MET A 1 -43.59 1.14 -9.05
C MET A 1 -42.95 0.75 -10.36
N THR A 2 -42.42 1.70 -11.10
CA THR A 2 -41.80 1.48 -12.43
C THR A 2 -40.31 1.27 -12.20
N GLN A 3 -39.93 0.02 -11.87
CA GLN A 3 -38.52 -0.36 -11.87
C GLN A 3 -38.13 -0.64 -13.31
N SER A 4 -37.11 0.07 -13.80
CA SER A 4 -36.51 -0.12 -15.12
C SER A 4 -35.08 -0.57 -14.93
N ALA A 5 -34.61 -1.48 -15.79
CA ALA A 5 -33.18 -1.79 -15.89
C ALA A 5 -32.44 -0.51 -16.28
N ALA A 6 -31.32 -0.22 -15.62
CA ALA A 6 -30.48 0.90 -16.01
C ALA A 6 -29.81 0.59 -17.36
N ASP A 7 -29.95 1.50 -18.33
CA ASP A 7 -29.35 1.34 -19.66
C ASP A 7 -27.83 1.10 -19.52
N GLY A 8 -27.35 -0.02 -20.04
CA GLY A 8 -25.92 -0.39 -20.01
C GLY A 8 -25.48 -1.22 -18.76
N PHE A 9 -26.37 -1.51 -17.81
CA PHE A 9 -26.11 -2.48 -16.74
C PHE A 9 -26.96 -3.73 -16.92
N PRO A 10 -26.48 -4.93 -16.53
CA PRO A 10 -27.32 -6.12 -16.45
C PRO A 10 -28.51 -5.90 -15.51
N ALA A 11 -29.70 -6.32 -15.92
CA ALA A 11 -30.94 -6.08 -15.16
C ALA A 11 -30.94 -6.80 -13.78
N ASP A 12 -30.21 -7.89 -13.66
CA ASP A 12 -30.01 -8.65 -12.42
C ASP A 12 -29.05 -7.96 -11.45
N LEU A 13 -28.15 -7.10 -11.95
CA LEU A 13 -27.19 -6.36 -11.16
C LEU A 13 -27.75 -5.01 -10.67
N CYS A 14 -28.48 -4.28 -11.54
CA CYS A 14 -28.85 -2.90 -11.28
C CYS A 14 -30.32 -2.64 -11.69
N THR A 15 -31.09 -2.11 -10.75
CA THR A 15 -32.45 -1.64 -11.00
C THR A 15 -32.60 -0.20 -10.53
N VAL A 16 -33.20 0.65 -11.39
CA VAL A 16 -33.44 2.07 -11.10
C VAL A 16 -34.92 2.30 -10.83
N ASP A 17 -35.23 2.95 -9.73
CA ASP A 17 -36.56 3.47 -9.40
C ASP A 17 -36.50 5.01 -9.43
N VAL A 18 -36.95 5.57 -10.55
CA VAL A 18 -36.96 7.03 -10.75
C VAL A 18 -37.96 7.70 -9.82
N ALA A 19 -39.09 7.04 -9.49
CA ALA A 19 -40.10 7.62 -8.60
C ALA A 19 -39.61 7.70 -7.15
N ALA A 20 -38.84 6.72 -6.72
CA ALA A 20 -38.19 6.71 -5.41
C ALA A 20 -36.83 7.45 -5.40
N ALA A 21 -36.39 7.98 -6.55
CA ALA A 21 -35.08 8.59 -6.72
C ALA A 21 -33.96 7.70 -6.16
N SER A 22 -33.98 6.41 -6.47
CA SER A 22 -33.06 5.43 -5.93
C SER A 22 -32.62 4.40 -6.97
N VAL A 23 -31.46 3.82 -6.72
CA VAL A 23 -30.91 2.70 -7.48
C VAL A 23 -30.59 1.55 -6.53
N ALA A 24 -31.02 0.35 -6.90
CA ALA A 24 -30.70 -0.86 -6.16
C ALA A 24 -29.69 -1.70 -6.96
N LEU A 25 -28.61 -2.07 -6.29
CA LEU A 25 -27.55 -2.92 -6.82
C LEU A 25 -27.59 -4.26 -6.08
N ARG A 26 -27.31 -5.33 -6.79
CA ARG A 26 -27.20 -6.68 -6.22
C ARG A 26 -25.84 -7.24 -6.58
N VAL A 27 -25.00 -7.52 -5.58
CA VAL A 27 -23.63 -7.99 -5.77
C VAL A 27 -23.41 -9.34 -5.10
N ASP A 28 -22.53 -10.14 -5.67
CA ASP A 28 -22.13 -11.41 -5.11
C ASP A 28 -21.15 -11.18 -3.95
N PHE A 29 -21.43 -11.79 -2.80
CA PHE A 29 -20.63 -11.71 -1.60
C PHE A 29 -19.25 -12.39 -1.76
N ALA A 30 -19.11 -13.36 -2.66
CA ALA A 30 -17.83 -14.01 -2.94
C ALA A 30 -16.87 -13.11 -3.72
N LEU A 31 -17.40 -12.22 -4.57
CA LEU A 31 -16.59 -11.24 -5.31
C LEU A 31 -16.24 -10.01 -4.48
N TYR A 32 -17.18 -9.56 -3.64
CA TYR A 32 -17.04 -8.33 -2.88
C TYR A 32 -17.15 -8.60 -1.38
N PRO A 33 -16.03 -8.63 -0.65
CA PRO A 33 -16.04 -8.83 0.79
C PRO A 33 -16.77 -7.69 1.51
N ILE A 34 -17.37 -7.98 2.66
CA ILE A 34 -18.16 -7.01 3.42
C ILE A 34 -17.36 -5.75 3.79
N SER A 35 -16.06 -5.87 4.02
CA SER A 35 -15.16 -4.75 4.29
C SER A 35 -15.09 -3.76 3.11
N ALA A 36 -15.09 -4.27 1.88
CA ALA A 36 -15.12 -3.45 0.68
C ALA A 36 -16.45 -2.71 0.52
N LEU A 37 -17.57 -3.40 0.85
CA LEU A 37 -18.90 -2.80 0.85
C LEU A 37 -18.99 -1.62 1.84
N TYR A 38 -18.50 -1.80 3.05
CA TYR A 38 -18.45 -0.71 4.03
C TYR A 38 -17.55 0.43 3.59
N GLY A 39 -16.39 0.14 2.97
CA GLY A 39 -15.49 1.14 2.44
C GLY A 39 -16.15 1.99 1.36
N ALA A 40 -16.77 1.35 0.36
CA ALA A 40 -17.48 2.05 -0.71
C ALA A 40 -18.70 2.83 -0.16
N ALA A 41 -19.50 2.23 0.72
CA ALA A 41 -20.63 2.88 1.35
C ALA A 41 -20.19 4.16 2.08
N TYR A 42 -19.07 4.11 2.80
CA TYR A 42 -18.55 5.26 3.55
C TYR A 42 -18.23 6.46 2.63
N VAL A 43 -17.65 6.21 1.47
CA VAL A 43 -17.33 7.27 0.49
C VAL A 43 -18.60 7.97 -0.01
N PHE A 44 -19.72 7.26 -0.10
CA PHE A 44 -20.96 7.75 -0.69
C PHE A 44 -21.95 8.34 0.31
N ILE A 45 -21.72 8.24 1.62
CA ILE A 45 -22.65 8.74 2.64
C ILE A 45 -22.95 10.25 2.56
N ASP A 46 -22.06 11.04 1.98
CA ASP A 46 -22.28 12.47 1.81
C ASP A 46 -23.20 12.79 0.62
N ARG A 47 -23.21 11.93 -0.40
CA ARG A 47 -23.92 12.13 -1.67
C ARG A 47 -25.30 11.51 -1.70
N CYS A 48 -25.46 10.33 -1.09
CA CYS A 48 -26.71 9.59 -1.08
C CYS A 48 -26.92 8.88 0.28
N TYR A 49 -28.14 8.41 0.52
CA TYR A 49 -28.40 7.46 1.59
C TYR A 49 -28.04 6.06 1.09
N VAL A 50 -27.19 5.35 1.83
CA VAL A 50 -26.76 4.00 1.50
C VAL A 50 -27.46 3.02 2.45
N LEU A 51 -28.23 2.09 1.89
CA LEU A 51 -28.91 1.05 2.64
C LEU A 51 -28.33 -0.30 2.17
N LEU A 52 -27.84 -1.09 3.12
CA LEU A 52 -27.32 -2.42 2.86
C LEU A 52 -28.30 -3.46 3.36
N GLY A 53 -28.61 -4.44 2.53
CA GLY A 53 -29.46 -5.56 2.85
C GLY A 53 -28.84 -6.89 2.40
N ARG A 54 -29.28 -7.98 2.99
CA ARG A 54 -28.85 -9.32 2.59
C ARG A 54 -30.07 -10.16 2.23
N PRO A 55 -30.50 -10.11 0.96
CA PRO A 55 -31.69 -10.84 0.52
C PRO A 55 -31.50 -12.35 0.56
N ASP A 56 -30.29 -12.84 0.35
CA ASP A 56 -29.92 -14.24 0.40
C ASP A 56 -28.48 -14.43 0.90
N PRO A 57 -28.04 -15.69 1.19
CA PRO A 57 -26.69 -15.94 1.72
C PRO A 57 -25.54 -15.59 0.76
N THR A 58 -25.82 -15.55 -0.53
CA THR A 58 -24.80 -15.36 -1.59
C THR A 58 -24.72 -13.93 -2.08
N HIS A 59 -25.77 -13.13 -1.91
CA HIS A 59 -25.83 -11.78 -2.44
C HIS A 59 -26.10 -10.74 -1.36
N VAL A 60 -25.57 -9.54 -1.62
CA VAL A 60 -25.89 -8.33 -0.87
C VAL A 60 -26.60 -7.35 -1.79
N SER A 61 -27.67 -6.75 -1.28
CA SER A 61 -28.37 -5.66 -1.93
C SER A 61 -27.90 -4.33 -1.36
N ILE A 62 -27.62 -3.37 -2.25
CA ILE A 62 -27.20 -2.03 -1.91
C ILE A 62 -28.20 -1.07 -2.54
N THR A 63 -28.90 -0.28 -1.73
CA THR A 63 -29.80 0.73 -2.25
C THR A 63 -29.20 2.11 -2.00
N LEU A 64 -28.99 2.86 -3.07
CA LEU A 64 -28.51 4.24 -3.05
C LEU A 64 -29.68 5.16 -3.32
N ALA A 65 -30.11 5.92 -2.33
CA ALA A 65 -31.20 6.87 -2.47
C ALA A 65 -30.67 8.30 -2.52
N TRP A 66 -31.15 9.07 -3.48
CA TRP A 66 -30.72 10.44 -3.71
C TRP A 66 -31.13 11.35 -2.54
N LYS A 67 -30.21 12.23 -2.07
CA LYS A 67 -30.46 13.08 -0.90
C LYS A 67 -31.19 14.39 -1.20
N LYS A 68 -31.01 14.95 -2.38
CA LYS A 68 -31.42 16.33 -2.68
C LYS A 68 -32.34 16.41 -3.89
N GLY A 69 -33.64 16.63 -3.66
CA GLY A 69 -34.59 16.91 -4.74
C GLY A 69 -34.75 15.81 -5.76
N VAL A 70 -35.08 16.18 -6.98
CA VAL A 70 -35.21 15.24 -8.12
C VAL A 70 -33.84 15.08 -8.77
N PRO A 71 -33.35 13.82 -8.92
CA PRO A 71 -32.08 13.59 -9.61
C PRO A 71 -32.18 14.02 -11.09
N PRO A 72 -31.14 14.63 -11.66
CA PRO A 72 -31.06 14.86 -13.10
C PRO A 72 -31.15 13.56 -13.90
N ASP A 73 -31.57 13.67 -15.18
CA ASP A 73 -31.61 12.52 -16.08
C ASP A 73 -30.23 11.85 -16.15
N GLY A 74 -30.20 10.53 -15.96
CA GLY A 74 -28.96 9.74 -15.95
C GLY A 74 -28.15 9.77 -14.65
N ALA A 75 -28.42 10.68 -13.69
CA ALA A 75 -27.63 10.79 -12.47
C ALA A 75 -27.65 9.54 -11.59
N LEU A 76 -28.78 8.82 -11.55
CA LEU A 76 -28.87 7.56 -10.80
C LEU A 76 -28.01 6.46 -11.42
N ARG A 77 -27.93 6.43 -12.75
CA ARG A 77 -27.04 5.50 -13.48
C ARG A 77 -25.57 5.82 -13.22
N GLU A 78 -25.21 7.10 -13.29
CA GLU A 78 -23.86 7.59 -13.01
C GLU A 78 -23.47 7.27 -11.58
N LEU A 79 -24.35 7.52 -10.60
CA LEU A 79 -24.17 7.18 -9.20
C LEU A 79 -23.92 5.67 -9.00
N ALA A 80 -24.68 4.81 -9.69
CA ALA A 80 -24.49 3.36 -9.67
C ALA A 80 -23.12 2.96 -10.21
N GLY A 81 -22.71 3.53 -11.34
CA GLY A 81 -21.41 3.26 -11.97
C GLY A 81 -20.24 3.68 -11.10
N GLU A 82 -20.30 4.89 -10.54
CA GLU A 82 -19.29 5.39 -9.63
C GLU A 82 -19.19 4.52 -8.36
N PHE A 83 -20.33 4.14 -7.79
CA PHE A 83 -20.36 3.25 -6.63
C PHE A 83 -19.73 1.89 -6.93
N MET A 84 -20.04 1.30 -8.07
CA MET A 84 -19.45 0.01 -8.49
C MET A 84 -17.94 0.10 -8.71
N ASN A 85 -17.45 1.20 -9.28
CA ASN A 85 -16.02 1.45 -9.42
C ASN A 85 -15.32 1.59 -8.07
N GLU A 86 -15.91 2.33 -7.12
CA GLU A 86 -15.34 2.45 -5.78
C GLU A 86 -15.40 1.12 -5.02
N LEU A 87 -16.48 0.35 -5.18
CA LEU A 87 -16.59 -0.98 -4.60
C LEU A 87 -15.48 -1.91 -5.10
N LEU A 88 -15.22 -1.90 -6.41
CA LEU A 88 -14.11 -2.66 -7.00
C LEU A 88 -12.75 -2.20 -6.46
N SER A 89 -12.55 -0.89 -6.35
CA SER A 89 -11.35 -0.29 -5.77
C SER A 89 -11.13 -0.74 -4.31
N CYS A 90 -12.18 -0.72 -3.49
CA CYS A 90 -12.13 -1.19 -2.12
C CYS A 90 -11.85 -2.70 -2.03
N ALA A 91 -12.47 -3.50 -2.89
CA ALA A 91 -12.24 -4.95 -2.94
C ALA A 91 -10.79 -5.27 -3.32
N TRP A 92 -10.24 -4.56 -4.30
CA TRP A 92 -8.84 -4.72 -4.71
C TRP A 92 -7.87 -4.35 -3.59
N ARG A 93 -8.11 -3.23 -2.89
CA ARG A 93 -7.29 -2.83 -1.72
C ARG A 93 -7.37 -3.86 -0.60
N ALA A 94 -8.55 -4.42 -0.33
CA ALA A 94 -8.72 -5.47 0.67
C ALA A 94 -7.89 -6.72 0.31
N LYS A 95 -7.90 -7.12 -0.96
CA LYS A 95 -7.12 -8.25 -1.46
C LYS A 95 -5.61 -8.02 -1.33
N ILE A 96 -5.11 -6.84 -1.74
CA ILE A 96 -3.69 -6.49 -1.58
C ILE A 96 -3.28 -6.52 -0.09
N ASN A 97 -4.11 -5.97 0.80
CA ASN A 97 -3.83 -5.98 2.23
C ASN A 97 -3.77 -7.40 2.80
N GLU A 98 -4.64 -8.29 2.34
CA GLU A 98 -4.62 -9.70 2.74
C GLU A 98 -3.36 -10.42 2.25
N GLU A 99 -3.00 -10.25 0.98
CA GLU A 99 -1.81 -10.84 0.37
C GLU A 99 -0.50 -10.30 1.00
N SER A 100 -0.48 -9.03 1.38
CA SER A 100 0.69 -8.37 1.98
C SER A 100 0.74 -8.43 3.50
N ARG A 101 -0.24 -9.07 4.14
CA ARG A 101 -0.43 -9.04 5.59
C ARG A 101 0.80 -9.46 6.38
N SER A 102 1.44 -10.56 6.00
CA SER A 102 2.63 -11.07 6.69
C SER A 102 3.80 -10.09 6.63
N ILE A 103 3.97 -9.40 5.50
CA ILE A 103 5.02 -8.38 5.32
C ILE A 103 4.71 -7.16 6.18
N ILE A 104 3.45 -6.70 6.17
CA ILE A 104 3.01 -5.55 6.97
C ILE A 104 3.20 -5.84 8.46
N GLU A 105 2.81 -7.04 8.92
CA GLU A 105 2.98 -7.46 10.32
C GLU A 105 4.47 -7.50 10.72
N ALA A 106 5.34 -8.05 9.88
CA ALA A 106 6.78 -8.09 10.12
C ALA A 106 7.41 -6.70 10.21
N VAL A 107 7.11 -5.81 9.24
CA VAL A 107 7.61 -4.43 9.22
C VAL A 107 7.09 -3.64 10.41
N THR A 108 5.81 -3.83 10.75
CA THR A 108 5.21 -3.14 11.90
C THR A 108 5.86 -3.60 13.21
N ALA A 109 6.06 -4.91 13.39
CA ALA A 109 6.75 -5.45 14.57
C ALA A 109 8.17 -4.90 14.69
N GLN A 110 8.91 -4.84 13.58
CA GLN A 110 10.26 -4.28 13.57
C GLN A 110 10.27 -2.78 13.87
N ALA A 111 9.30 -2.01 13.36
CA ALA A 111 9.17 -0.59 13.65
C ALA A 111 8.89 -0.34 15.14
N PHE A 112 8.00 -1.14 15.74
CA PHE A 112 7.73 -1.04 17.18
C PHE A 112 8.95 -1.42 18.02
N ALA A 113 9.66 -2.50 17.66
CA ALA A 113 10.89 -2.90 18.35
C ALA A 113 11.94 -1.78 18.28
N GLY A 114 12.12 -1.14 17.12
CA GLY A 114 13.00 0.02 16.97
C GLY A 114 12.56 1.25 17.77
N ALA A 115 11.25 1.47 17.91
CA ALA A 115 10.70 2.59 18.67
C ALA A 115 10.82 2.40 20.20
N MET A 116 10.97 1.16 20.68
CA MET A 116 11.19 0.86 22.11
C MET A 116 12.59 1.24 22.58
N GLY A 117 13.46 1.66 21.66
CA GLY A 117 14.83 2.06 21.94
C GLY A 117 15.83 0.88 22.00
N PRO A 118 17.10 1.18 22.11
CA PRO A 118 18.12 0.16 22.32
C PRO A 118 17.88 -0.56 23.67
N PRO A 119 18.32 -1.80 23.81
CA PRO A 119 18.24 -2.53 25.07
C PRO A 119 18.84 -1.69 26.20
N SER A 120 18.28 -1.77 27.39
CA SER A 120 18.79 -1.03 28.55
C SER A 120 20.25 -1.41 28.83
N LEU A 121 21.00 -0.49 29.45
CA LEU A 121 22.39 -0.80 29.86
C LEU A 121 22.47 -2.07 30.71
N ASP A 122 21.45 -2.32 31.55
CA ASP A 122 21.35 -3.54 32.34
C ASP A 122 21.18 -4.80 31.50
N ASP A 123 20.57 -4.71 30.32
CA ASP A 123 20.44 -5.83 29.38
C ASP A 123 21.75 -6.06 28.61
N LEU A 124 22.50 -4.97 28.33
CA LEU A 124 23.82 -5.05 27.71
C LEU A 124 24.87 -5.61 28.66
N GLU A 125 24.78 -5.33 29.99
CA GLU A 125 25.67 -5.92 31.00
C GLU A 125 25.50 -7.43 31.13
N LYS A 126 24.33 -7.97 30.76
CA LYS A 126 24.07 -9.43 30.77
C LYS A 126 24.61 -10.14 29.51
N PHE A 127 24.99 -9.35 28.48
CA PHE A 127 25.58 -9.88 27.27
C PHE A 127 27.07 -10.18 27.54
N ASP A 128 27.42 -11.45 27.62
CA ASP A 128 28.80 -11.86 27.72
C ASP A 128 29.46 -11.87 26.34
N PHE A 129 30.21 -10.83 26.05
CA PHE A 129 30.97 -10.70 24.78
C PHE A 129 32.30 -11.50 24.82
N SER A 130 32.60 -12.19 25.90
CA SER A 130 33.89 -12.85 26.06
C SER A 130 34.02 -14.17 25.30
N GLU A 131 32.91 -14.80 24.91
CA GLU A 131 32.90 -16.09 24.21
C GLU A 131 32.92 -15.98 22.68
N GLU A 132 32.58 -14.83 22.10
CA GLU A 132 32.68 -14.64 20.67
C GLU A 132 34.07 -14.11 20.31
N SER A 133 34.88 -14.93 19.63
CA SER A 133 36.10 -14.44 19.02
C SER A 133 35.74 -13.39 17.98
N PHE A 134 36.14 -12.16 18.24
CA PHE A 134 35.92 -11.07 17.28
C PHE A 134 36.75 -11.35 16.02
N GLU A 135 36.13 -11.89 14.98
CA GLU A 135 36.71 -11.99 13.65
C GLU A 135 36.69 -10.61 13.02
N ASP A 136 37.82 -9.97 12.90
CA ASP A 136 37.99 -8.70 12.20
C ASP A 136 38.54 -8.90 10.78
N PRO A 137 37.71 -9.34 9.81
CA PRO A 137 38.13 -9.64 8.44
C PRO A 137 38.62 -8.39 7.70
N LEU A 138 38.24 -7.20 8.16
CA LEU A 138 38.63 -5.93 7.56
C LEU A 138 39.79 -5.25 8.31
N GLY A 139 40.21 -5.77 9.47
CA GLY A 139 41.27 -5.21 10.27
C GLY A 139 40.95 -3.79 10.79
N ILE A 140 39.66 -3.56 11.17
CA ILE A 140 39.20 -2.24 11.67
C ILE A 140 39.60 -2.06 13.13
N ALA A 141 39.64 -3.14 13.90
CA ALA A 141 40.02 -3.13 15.30
C ALA A 141 41.54 -3.10 15.53
N MET A 142 42.34 -3.29 14.47
CA MET A 142 43.81 -3.19 14.57
C MET A 142 44.25 -1.73 14.68
N SER A 143 45.27 -1.46 15.53
CA SER A 143 45.82 -0.13 15.63
C SER A 143 46.45 0.30 14.27
N TRP A 144 46.42 1.59 13.97
CA TRP A 144 47.03 2.12 12.73
C TRP A 144 48.52 1.75 12.63
N GLU A 145 49.21 1.71 13.75
CA GLU A 145 50.64 1.36 13.83
C GLU A 145 50.87 -0.12 13.49
N ASP A 146 49.97 -1.01 13.88
CA ASP A 146 50.02 -2.45 13.54
C ASP A 146 49.71 -2.68 12.06
N LYS A 147 48.78 -1.92 11.51
CA LYS A 147 48.32 -2.07 10.13
C LYS A 147 49.26 -1.41 9.12
N TYR A 148 49.82 -0.24 9.44
CA TYR A 148 50.61 0.59 8.54
C TYR A 148 51.98 0.95 9.07
N GLY A 149 52.31 0.61 10.32
CA GLY A 149 53.64 0.84 10.90
C GLY A 149 54.69 0.10 10.09
N LYS A 150 55.70 0.84 9.62
CA LYS A 150 56.81 0.29 8.87
C LYS A 150 57.54 -0.75 9.73
N LYS A 151 57.39 -2.05 9.39
CA LYS A 151 58.30 -3.07 9.87
C LYS A 151 59.73 -2.69 9.45
N LYS A 152 60.57 -2.29 10.39
CA LYS A 152 61.98 -2.10 10.16
C LYS A 152 62.60 -3.44 9.76
N GLY A 153 62.78 -3.63 8.44
CA GLY A 153 63.60 -4.73 7.93
C GLY A 153 62.85 -5.84 7.16
N ALA A 154 62.14 -5.51 6.07
CA ALA A 154 61.93 -6.50 5.03
C ALA A 154 61.67 -5.76 3.70
N ALA A 155 62.34 -6.24 2.62
CA ALA A 155 62.35 -5.65 1.29
C ALA A 155 60.95 -5.52 0.69
N ALA A 156 60.66 -4.38 0.06
CA ALA A 156 59.40 -4.08 -0.61
C ALA A 156 59.15 -5.01 -1.79
N PRO A 157 57.95 -5.65 -1.89
CA PRO A 157 57.49 -6.11 -3.18
C PRO A 157 56.89 -4.91 -3.96
N LYS A 158 57.37 -4.70 -5.17
CA LYS A 158 56.75 -3.82 -6.18
C LYS A 158 55.38 -4.34 -6.50
N GLY A 159 54.32 -3.74 -5.97
CA GLY A 159 52.96 -4.00 -6.36
C GLY A 159 52.46 -2.83 -7.21
N GLU A 160 52.01 -3.16 -8.39
CA GLU A 160 51.38 -2.26 -9.37
C GLU A 160 50.24 -1.47 -8.77
N VAL A 161 50.22 -0.19 -9.06
CA VAL A 161 49.11 0.72 -8.73
C VAL A 161 48.00 0.47 -9.77
N PRO A 162 46.78 0.07 -9.38
CA PRO A 162 45.69 0.06 -10.35
C PRO A 162 45.31 1.52 -10.66
N THR A 163 45.42 1.85 -11.95
CA THR A 163 44.97 3.12 -12.52
C THR A 163 43.45 3.15 -12.41
N VAL A 164 42.94 4.07 -11.58
CA VAL A 164 41.50 4.37 -11.52
C VAL A 164 41.17 5.18 -12.76
N GLU A 165 40.43 4.61 -13.70
CA GLU A 165 39.82 5.35 -14.80
C GLU A 165 38.75 6.30 -14.25
N GLU A 166 38.96 7.57 -14.51
CA GLU A 166 38.05 8.67 -14.25
C GLU A 166 36.83 8.54 -15.17
N PRO A 167 35.58 8.47 -14.67
CA PRO A 167 34.41 8.43 -15.54
C PRO A 167 34.22 9.79 -16.20
N ALA A 168 34.19 9.76 -17.53
CA ALA A 168 33.95 10.92 -18.40
C ALA A 168 32.68 11.68 -18.02
N ALA A 169 32.80 13.02 -18.03
CA ALA A 169 31.74 13.98 -17.79
C ALA A 169 30.49 13.72 -18.62
N ALA A 170 29.33 13.58 -17.94
CA ALA A 170 28.03 13.55 -18.57
C ALA A 170 27.68 14.94 -19.11
N GLU A 171 27.37 14.95 -20.38
CA GLU A 171 26.96 16.02 -21.26
C GLU A 171 25.71 16.77 -20.73
N ALA A 172 25.76 18.08 -20.77
CA ALA A 172 24.75 19.01 -20.30
C ALA A 172 23.43 18.89 -21.07
N ALA A 173 22.31 18.74 -20.36
CA ALA A 173 20.97 18.85 -20.91
C ALA A 173 20.62 20.28 -21.34
N PRO A 174 19.90 20.51 -22.47
CA PRO A 174 19.51 21.84 -22.92
C PRO A 174 18.34 22.41 -22.11
N LYS A 175 18.40 23.72 -21.85
CA LYS A 175 17.35 24.52 -21.22
C LYS A 175 16.12 24.60 -22.14
N PRO A 176 14.87 24.59 -21.61
CA PRO A 176 13.70 24.95 -22.38
C PRO A 176 13.62 26.49 -22.55
N GLU A 177 13.49 26.93 -23.79
CA GLU A 177 13.15 28.31 -24.13
C GLU A 177 11.67 28.58 -23.84
N ALA A 178 11.42 29.76 -23.28
CA ALA A 178 10.10 30.31 -23.07
C ALA A 178 9.52 30.88 -24.37
N SER A 179 8.30 30.54 -24.70
CA SER A 179 7.35 31.35 -25.47
C SER A 179 5.92 30.98 -25.06
#